data_28ee7e1436b2560eb5a4af7f33e77a51
#
_entry.id   28ee7e1436b2560eb5a4af7f33e77a51
#
_cell.length_a   1.000
_cell.length_b   1.000
_cell.length_c   1.000
_cell.angle_alpha   90.00
_cell.angle_beta   90.00
_cell.angle_gamma   90.00
#
_symmetry.space_group_name_H-M   'P 1'
#
loop_
_entity.id
_entity.type
_entity.pdbx_description
1 polymer ?
#
loop_
_entity_poly.entity_id
_entity_poly.type
_entity_poly.pdbx_seq_one_letter_code
_entity_poly.pdbx_strand_id
1 'polypeptide(L)'
;NAWQMPQGGIDGTEDPETAAYRELLEETGVERQKVQLIASTSKWLSYDLPEDLIPKLWNGKYRGQKQKWFLFKFLGKNEDINITTEQPEFSKWKWISKENLLDEIVPFKKSVYKNVLKEFLIFK
;
A
#
# COMPACT_ATOMS: atom_id res chain seq x y z
N ASN A 1 6.44 5.49 14.97
CA ASN A 1 5.55 4.36 14.70
C ASN A 1 4.43 4.77 13.78
N ALA A 2 4.65 4.58 12.50
CA ALA A 2 3.66 4.89 11.49
C ALA A 2 3.04 3.61 10.93
N TRP A 3 1.74 3.62 10.75
CA TRP A 3 1.02 2.56 10.06
C TRP A 3 0.94 2.90 8.59
N GLN A 4 0.90 1.88 7.75
CA GLN A 4 0.70 2.06 6.31
C GLN A 4 0.07 0.82 5.69
N MET A 5 -0.52 1.02 4.51
CA MET A 5 -1.00 -0.07 3.69
C MET A 5 0.18 -0.74 3.01
N PRO A 6 0.07 -2.02 2.63
CA PRO A 6 1.12 -2.65 1.83
C PRO A 6 1.41 -1.85 0.56
N GLN A 7 2.68 -1.68 0.26
CA GLN A 7 3.11 -0.98 -0.95
C GLN A 7 4.52 -1.41 -1.32
N GLY A 8 4.87 -1.29 -2.59
CA GLY A 8 6.21 -1.60 -3.04
C GLY A 8 6.44 -1.10 -4.45
N GLY A 9 7.66 -1.27 -4.93
CA GLY A 9 8.06 -0.82 -6.24
C GLY A 9 7.68 -1.78 -7.35
N ILE A 10 7.57 -1.25 -8.56
CA ILE A 10 7.35 -2.03 -9.77
C ILE A 10 8.72 -2.38 -10.35
N ASP A 11 8.98 -3.66 -10.58
CA ASP A 11 10.27 -4.12 -11.09
C ASP A 11 10.29 -4.10 -12.61
N GLY A 12 11.31 -3.43 -13.18
CA GLY A 12 11.58 -3.49 -14.63
C GLY A 12 10.35 -3.21 -15.50
N THR A 13 9.98 -4.20 -16.30
CA THR A 13 8.83 -4.11 -17.21
C THR A 13 7.56 -4.71 -16.64
N GLU A 14 7.55 -5.03 -15.36
CA GLU A 14 6.40 -5.60 -14.66
C GLU A 14 5.22 -4.63 -14.72
N ASP A 15 4.01 -5.14 -15.01
CA ASP A 15 2.83 -4.28 -14.99
C ASP A 15 2.39 -4.03 -13.55
N PRO A 16 1.68 -2.91 -13.29
CA PRO A 16 1.29 -2.54 -11.92
C PRO A 16 0.44 -3.59 -11.20
N GLU A 17 -0.47 -4.26 -11.90
CA GLU A 17 -1.32 -5.28 -11.27
C GLU A 17 -0.49 -6.47 -10.78
N THR A 18 0.43 -6.96 -11.60
CA THR A 18 1.34 -8.04 -11.23
C THR A 18 2.20 -7.63 -10.03
N ALA A 19 2.70 -6.40 -10.04
CA ALA A 19 3.47 -5.87 -8.92
C ALA A 19 2.64 -5.84 -7.64
N ALA A 20 1.37 -5.48 -7.73
CA ALA A 20 0.49 -5.42 -6.57
C ALA A 20 0.34 -6.80 -5.92
N TYR A 21 0.11 -7.85 -6.71
CA TYR A 21 0.03 -9.21 -6.18
C TYR A 21 1.36 -9.65 -5.56
N ARG A 22 2.46 -9.36 -6.23
CA ARG A 22 3.79 -9.73 -5.74
C ARG A 22 4.11 -9.05 -4.42
N GLU A 23 3.90 -7.75 -4.34
CA GLU A 23 4.19 -6.99 -3.12
C GLU A 23 3.27 -7.40 -1.97
N LEU A 24 2.01 -7.69 -2.26
CA LEU A 24 1.10 -8.18 -1.23
C LEU A 24 1.62 -9.48 -0.62
N LEU A 25 2.07 -10.41 -1.47
CA LEU A 25 2.63 -11.67 -1.00
C LEU A 25 3.92 -11.45 -0.20
N GLU A 26 4.83 -10.64 -0.72
CA GLU A 26 6.11 -10.37 -0.05
C GLU A 26 5.93 -9.70 1.32
N GLU A 27 4.97 -8.81 1.44
CA GLU A 27 4.79 -8.03 2.67
C GLU A 27 3.84 -8.66 3.67
N THR A 28 2.83 -9.40 3.21
CA THR A 28 1.80 -9.94 4.11
C THR A 28 1.65 -11.45 4.05
N GLY A 29 2.35 -12.13 3.15
CA GLY A 29 2.20 -13.57 2.99
C GLY A 29 0.90 -13.99 2.32
N VAL A 30 0.08 -13.05 1.88
CA VAL A 30 -1.22 -13.35 1.28
C VAL A 30 -1.04 -13.73 -0.19
N GLU A 31 -1.43 -14.95 -0.52
CA GLU A 31 -1.31 -15.48 -1.87
C GLU A 31 -2.44 -15.00 -2.78
N ARG A 32 -2.18 -15.00 -4.09
CA ARG A 32 -3.10 -14.51 -5.10
C ARG A 32 -4.50 -15.12 -5.01
N GLN A 33 -4.59 -16.42 -4.73
CA GLN A 33 -5.88 -17.12 -4.64
C GLN A 33 -6.69 -16.75 -3.40
N LYS A 34 -6.07 -16.02 -2.45
CA LYS A 34 -6.77 -15.57 -1.24
C LYS A 34 -7.38 -14.20 -1.38
N VAL A 35 -7.27 -13.57 -2.55
CA VAL A 35 -7.84 -12.25 -2.80
C VAL A 35 -8.55 -12.22 -4.15
N GLN A 36 -9.51 -11.30 -4.26
CA GLN A 36 -10.21 -11.02 -5.50
C GLN A 36 -10.01 -9.55 -5.84
N LEU A 37 -9.47 -9.26 -7.01
CA LEU A 37 -9.31 -7.88 -7.44
C LEU A 37 -10.67 -7.26 -7.72
N ILE A 38 -10.97 -6.16 -7.05
CA ILE A 38 -12.25 -5.46 -7.20
C ILE A 38 -12.10 -4.25 -8.12
N ALA A 39 -11.04 -3.46 -7.92
CA ALA A 39 -10.84 -2.23 -8.68
C ALA A 39 -9.41 -1.76 -8.58
N SER A 40 -9.03 -0.84 -9.47
CA SER A 40 -7.75 -0.14 -9.39
C SER A 40 -7.98 1.33 -9.63
N THR A 41 -7.04 2.17 -9.17
CA THR A 41 -7.14 3.61 -9.45
C THR A 41 -6.91 3.84 -10.95
N SER A 42 -7.70 4.74 -11.54
CA SER A 42 -7.60 5.05 -12.96
C SER A 42 -6.36 5.86 -13.29
N LYS A 43 -5.83 6.58 -12.31
CA LYS A 43 -4.67 7.45 -12.48
C LYS A 43 -3.61 7.12 -11.47
N TRP A 44 -2.37 7.53 -11.78
CA TRP A 44 -1.29 7.49 -10.82
C TRP A 44 -1.52 8.59 -9.79
N LEU A 45 -1.46 8.23 -8.51
CA LEU A 45 -1.57 9.18 -7.42
C LEU A 45 -0.18 9.47 -6.88
N SER A 46 0.10 10.71 -6.55
CA SER A 46 1.44 11.08 -6.11
C SER A 46 1.41 11.81 -4.78
N TYR A 47 2.53 11.72 -4.06
CA TYR A 47 2.79 12.55 -2.91
C TYR A 47 4.24 13.02 -2.95
N ASP A 48 4.48 14.18 -2.34
CA ASP A 48 5.83 14.71 -2.20
C ASP A 48 6.32 14.48 -0.77
N LEU A 49 7.61 14.21 -0.64
CA LEU A 49 8.21 14.09 0.69
C LEU A 49 8.37 15.49 1.30
N PRO A 50 8.18 15.62 2.63
CA PRO A 50 8.58 16.84 3.32
C PRO A 50 10.07 17.12 3.05
N GLU A 51 10.42 18.38 2.90
CA GLU A 51 11.79 18.77 2.55
C GLU A 51 12.84 18.20 3.51
N ASP A 52 12.52 18.14 4.80
CA ASP A 52 13.45 17.62 5.80
C ASP A 52 13.69 16.12 5.69
N LEU A 53 12.79 15.38 5.02
CA LEU A 53 12.94 13.94 4.82
C LEU A 53 13.62 13.58 3.50
N ILE A 54 13.67 14.49 2.53
CA ILE A 54 14.27 14.20 1.22
C ILE A 54 15.70 13.67 1.32
N PRO A 55 16.60 14.32 2.09
CA PRO A 55 17.98 13.80 2.19
C PRO A 55 18.09 12.52 3.02
N LYS A 56 17.08 12.19 3.84
CA LYS A 56 17.12 11.03 4.71
C LYS A 56 16.58 9.75 4.06
N LEU A 57 15.68 9.91 3.09
CA LEU A 57 15.05 8.78 2.42
C LEU A 57 15.60 8.68 1.00
N TRP A 58 15.82 7.44 0.57
CA TRP A 58 16.31 7.13 -0.78
C TRP A 58 17.57 7.93 -1.16
N ASN A 59 18.40 8.27 -0.16
CA ASN A 59 19.64 9.04 -0.34
C ASN A 59 19.42 10.39 -1.04
N GLY A 60 18.26 11.01 -0.84
CA GLY A 60 17.92 12.27 -1.48
C GLY A 60 17.61 12.16 -2.95
N LYS A 61 17.51 10.93 -3.48
CA LYS A 61 17.36 10.69 -4.91
C LYS A 61 15.99 11.06 -5.44
N TYR A 62 14.96 10.92 -4.60
CA TYR A 62 13.57 11.16 -4.99
C TYR A 62 12.94 12.18 -4.07
N ARG A 63 11.99 12.97 -4.62
CA ARG A 63 11.23 13.96 -3.86
C ARG A 63 9.84 13.47 -3.46
N GLY A 64 9.45 12.28 -3.91
CA GLY A 64 8.16 11.68 -3.63
C GLY A 64 7.97 10.44 -4.47
N GLN A 65 6.73 9.97 -4.53
CA GLN A 65 6.37 8.77 -5.30
C GLN A 65 5.07 8.98 -6.05
N LYS A 66 4.95 8.27 -7.17
CA LYS A 66 3.67 8.07 -7.85
C LYS A 66 3.23 6.66 -7.57
N GLN A 67 1.96 6.49 -7.24
CA GLN A 67 1.42 5.19 -6.84
C GLN A 67 0.17 4.85 -7.64
N LYS A 68 0.01 3.58 -7.95
CA LYS A 68 -1.22 3.04 -8.46
C LYS A 68 -1.77 2.08 -7.41
N TRP A 69 -3.05 2.19 -7.10
CA TRP A 69 -3.66 1.46 -5.99
C TRP A 69 -4.64 0.42 -6.52
N PHE A 70 -4.75 -0.68 -5.78
CA PHE A 70 -5.61 -1.80 -6.12
C PHE A 70 -6.45 -2.16 -4.90
N LEU A 71 -7.74 -2.37 -5.13
CA LEU A 71 -8.67 -2.79 -4.10
C LEU A 71 -8.91 -4.29 -4.24
N PHE A 72 -8.54 -5.04 -3.21
CA PHE A 72 -8.74 -6.49 -3.16
C PHE A 72 -9.76 -6.86 -2.11
N LYS A 73 -10.59 -7.85 -2.40
CA LYS A 73 -11.41 -8.49 -1.40
C LYS A 73 -10.63 -9.67 -0.84
N PHE A 74 -10.42 -9.68 0.47
CA PHE A 74 -9.71 -10.78 1.13
C PHE A 74 -10.67 -11.95 1.34
N LEU A 75 -10.29 -13.12 0.84
CA LEU A 75 -11.09 -14.34 0.88
C LEU A 75 -10.58 -15.34 1.90
N GLY A 76 -9.48 -15.02 2.58
CA GLY A 76 -8.85 -15.92 3.54
C GLY A 76 -9.23 -15.62 4.97
N LYS A 77 -8.40 -16.12 5.87
CA LYS A 77 -8.54 -15.94 7.31
C LYS A 77 -7.37 -15.16 7.85
N ASN A 78 -7.49 -14.62 9.07
CA ASN A 78 -6.38 -13.89 9.69
C ASN A 78 -5.10 -14.72 9.74
N GLU A 79 -5.21 -16.02 9.91
CA GLU A 79 -4.06 -16.93 9.96
C GLU A 79 -3.30 -17.00 8.64
N ASP A 80 -3.92 -16.59 7.54
CA ASP A 80 -3.27 -16.54 6.23
C ASP A 80 -2.34 -15.33 6.09
N ILE A 81 -2.42 -14.37 7.01
CA ILE A 81 -1.57 -13.19 6.99
C ILE A 81 -0.29 -13.46 7.79
N ASN A 82 0.85 -13.32 7.13
CA ASN A 82 2.15 -13.58 7.75
C ASN A 82 3.13 -12.49 7.33
N ILE A 83 3.43 -11.58 8.25
CA ILE A 83 4.36 -10.47 7.98
C ILE A 83 5.82 -10.83 8.26
N THR A 84 6.07 -12.03 8.78
CA THR A 84 7.44 -12.53 8.99
C THR A 84 7.94 -13.26 7.75
N THR A 85 7.99 -12.55 6.63
CA THR A 85 8.47 -13.07 5.35
C THR A 85 9.99 -12.96 5.28
N GLU A 86 10.60 -13.40 4.17
CA GLU A 86 12.06 -13.36 4.02
C GLU A 86 12.65 -11.97 4.19
N GLN A 87 11.93 -10.94 3.74
CA GLN A 87 12.36 -9.56 3.86
C GLN A 87 11.25 -8.76 4.53
N PRO A 88 11.09 -8.90 5.85
CA PRO A 88 9.96 -8.29 6.55
C PRO A 88 10.02 -6.77 6.50
N GLU A 89 8.92 -6.16 6.05
CA GLU A 89 8.74 -4.71 6.01
C GLU A 89 7.98 -4.20 7.23
N PHE A 90 7.23 -5.08 7.89
CA PHE A 90 6.35 -4.70 8.99
C PHE A 90 6.62 -5.51 10.24
N SER A 91 6.44 -4.84 11.39
CA SER A 91 6.54 -5.51 12.70
C SER A 91 5.18 -5.94 13.25
N LYS A 92 4.11 -5.30 12.77
CA LYS A 92 2.74 -5.58 13.25
C LYS A 92 1.74 -5.31 12.14
N TRP A 93 0.56 -5.95 12.23
CA TRP A 93 -0.53 -5.67 11.33
C TRP A 93 -1.85 -5.61 12.10
N LYS A 94 -2.83 -4.95 11.51
CA LYS A 94 -4.19 -4.91 12.07
C LYS A 94 -5.19 -4.61 10.95
N TRP A 95 -6.44 -5.01 11.19
CA TRP A 95 -7.55 -4.54 10.38
C TRP A 95 -7.99 -3.19 10.92
N ILE A 96 -8.40 -2.30 10.04
CA ILE A 96 -8.85 -0.98 10.43
C ILE A 96 -10.00 -0.55 9.52
N SER A 97 -10.98 0.15 10.09
CA SER A 97 -12.06 0.71 9.29
C SER A 97 -11.54 1.88 8.45
N LYS A 98 -12.16 2.08 7.29
CA LYS A 98 -11.77 3.19 6.42
C LYS A 98 -11.97 4.55 7.11
N GLU A 99 -12.93 4.64 8.02
CA GLU A 99 -13.20 5.86 8.77
C GLU A 99 -12.05 6.26 9.70
N ASN A 100 -11.29 5.28 10.17
CA ASN A 100 -10.20 5.52 11.11
C ASN A 100 -8.82 5.47 10.45
N LEU A 101 -8.75 5.06 9.20
CA LEU A 101 -7.48 4.85 8.50
C LEU A 101 -6.60 6.11 8.48
N LEU A 102 -7.18 7.25 8.14
CA LEU A 102 -6.40 8.48 8.00
C LEU A 102 -5.76 8.97 9.32
N ASP A 103 -6.33 8.56 10.45
CA ASP A 103 -5.79 8.95 11.75
C ASP A 103 -4.49 8.24 12.08
N GLU A 104 -4.23 7.10 11.43
CA GLU A 104 -3.07 6.26 11.70
C GLU A 104 -1.90 6.47 10.74
N ILE A 105 -2.10 7.25 9.69
CA ILE A 105 -1.14 7.39 8.59
C ILE A 105 -0.28 8.63 8.78
N VAL A 106 0.99 8.56 8.36
CA VAL A 106 1.88 9.73 8.45
C VAL A 106 1.30 10.88 7.63
N PRO A 107 1.45 12.13 8.11
CA PRO A 107 0.77 13.28 7.50
C PRO A 107 1.02 13.46 6.00
N PHE A 108 2.25 13.26 5.52
CA PHE A 108 2.54 13.53 4.12
C PHE A 108 1.92 12.51 3.14
N LYS A 109 1.39 11.38 3.66
CA LYS A 109 0.69 10.38 2.85
C LYS A 109 -0.83 10.50 2.93
N LYS A 110 -1.35 11.32 3.83
CA LYS A 110 -2.80 11.41 4.03
C LYS A 110 -3.57 11.83 2.78
N SER A 111 -3.03 12.74 1.98
CA SER A 111 -3.72 13.19 0.77
C SER A 111 -3.88 12.06 -0.25
N VAL A 112 -2.86 11.23 -0.43
CA VAL A 112 -2.95 10.07 -1.32
C VAL A 112 -3.98 9.08 -0.81
N TYR A 113 -3.92 8.72 0.47
CA TYR A 113 -4.87 7.78 1.06
C TYR A 113 -6.30 8.29 0.98
N LYS A 114 -6.50 9.59 1.18
CA LYS A 114 -7.81 10.21 1.05
C LYS A 114 -8.36 10.09 -0.37
N ASN A 115 -7.51 10.30 -1.37
CA ASN A 115 -7.90 10.15 -2.77
C ASN A 115 -8.21 8.70 -3.13
N VAL A 116 -7.45 7.75 -2.59
CA VAL A 116 -7.70 6.32 -2.77
C VAL A 116 -9.06 5.95 -2.21
N LEU A 117 -9.34 6.36 -0.97
CA LEU A 117 -10.63 6.07 -0.33
C LEU A 117 -11.78 6.67 -1.11
N LYS A 118 -11.62 7.89 -1.63
CA LYS A 118 -12.65 8.55 -2.43
C LYS A 118 -12.91 7.79 -3.72
N GLU A 119 -11.88 7.34 -4.41
CA GLU A 119 -12.00 6.61 -5.67
C GLU A 119 -12.68 5.25 -5.46
N PHE A 120 -12.43 4.60 -4.32
CA PHE A 120 -13.01 3.29 -4.02
C PHE A 120 -14.30 3.35 -3.20
N LEU A 121 -14.86 4.54 -3.01
CA LEU A 121 -16.03 4.74 -2.14
C LEU A 121 -17.25 3.94 -2.55
N ILE A 122 -17.43 3.71 -3.85
CA ILE A 122 -18.58 2.95 -4.36
C ILE A 122 -18.50 1.45 -4.07
N PHE A 123 -17.33 0.97 -3.67
CA PHE A 123 -17.11 -0.44 -3.35
C PHE A 123 -17.09 -0.61 -1.83
N LYS A 124 -18.08 -1.25 -1.27
CA LYS A 124 -18.18 -1.44 0.18
C LYS A 124 -18.02 -2.89 0.61
#